data_0474f7e69a3e30370cff23f3eaba4946
#
_entry.id   0474f7e69a3e30370cff23f3eaba4946
#
_cell.length_a   1.000
_cell.length_b   1.000
_cell.length_c   1.000
_cell.angle_alpha   90.00
_cell.angle_beta   90.00
_cell.angle_gamma   90.00
#
_symmetry.space_group_name_H-M   'P 1'
#
loop_
_entity.id
_entity.type
_entity.pdbx_description
1 polymer ?
#
loop_
_entity_poly.entity_id
_entity_poly.type
_entity_poly.pdbx_seq_one_letter_code
_entity_poly.pdbx_strand_id
1 'polypeptide(L)'
;MTLIRRSFVLLLMVCLGCVAQSASPDLNKKIERQVRSYYKVPAEVHVIVGVPAPSTDFPNYDSLIVTVDGGERKQDITFLVSKDRSSLIRMTKFDLSKDPFAETMSKIDVSGRPTRGIKASKVVVVNFDDFECPFCSRMHQNLFPEILKEYGDRVTFVYKDYPLAEIHPWATHAAVDANCLASQSSDAYWDFADYIHANQHEVNNEKTSGARLEALDKLTMLQGQKHNVDVVKLQSCIKAQDESAVKTSMKEAERVGVEATPTLFINGEKIDGAVPVGELRAALDRALKDANLPVPNHVAAAAAAPASK
;
A
#
# COMPACT_ATOMS: atom_id res chain seq x y z
N MET A 1 -18.79 73.55 -55.25
CA MET A 1 -19.39 73.58 -53.91
C MET A 1 -20.18 72.30 -53.70
N THR A 2 -19.60 71.29 -53.10
CA THR A 2 -20.23 69.97 -52.95
C THR A 2 -20.15 69.57 -51.45
N LEU A 3 -21.33 69.52 -50.81
CA LEU A 3 -21.47 69.11 -49.42
C LEU A 3 -21.26 67.60 -49.28
N ILE A 4 -20.29 67.17 -48.44
CA ILE A 4 -20.09 65.80 -48.06
C ILE A 4 -20.90 65.53 -46.78
N ARG A 5 -21.91 64.66 -46.91
CA ARG A 5 -22.78 64.19 -45.81
C ARG A 5 -22.07 62.99 -45.14
N ARG A 6 -21.54 63.16 -43.96
CA ARG A 6 -20.97 62.06 -43.12
C ARG A 6 -22.09 61.38 -42.38
N SER A 7 -22.42 60.13 -42.81
CA SER A 7 -23.27 59.24 -42.04
C SER A 7 -22.45 58.56 -40.94
N PHE A 8 -22.80 58.78 -39.68
CA PHE A 8 -22.25 58.14 -38.52
C PHE A 8 -23.05 56.80 -38.32
N VAL A 9 -22.43 55.67 -38.63
CA VAL A 9 -23.01 54.35 -38.33
C VAL A 9 -22.58 54.03 -36.90
N LEU A 10 -23.54 54.04 -35.97
CA LEU A 10 -23.38 53.64 -34.58
C LEU A 10 -23.38 52.11 -34.52
N LEU A 11 -22.21 51.50 -34.39
CA LEU A 11 -22.05 50.06 -34.19
C LEU A 11 -22.38 49.72 -32.75
N LEU A 12 -23.58 49.21 -32.48
CA LEU A 12 -23.97 48.67 -31.17
C LEU A 12 -23.21 47.34 -30.95
N MET A 13 -22.08 47.40 -30.18
CA MET A 13 -21.47 46.19 -29.64
C MET A 13 -22.36 45.63 -28.53
N VAL A 14 -23.14 44.61 -28.86
CA VAL A 14 -23.79 43.76 -27.84
C VAL A 14 -22.69 42.92 -27.22
N CYS A 15 -22.15 43.33 -26.09
CA CYS A 15 -21.37 42.46 -25.24
C CYS A 15 -22.29 41.40 -24.67
N LEU A 16 -22.30 40.18 -25.27
CA LEU A 16 -22.78 39.00 -24.56
C LEU A 16 -21.85 38.79 -23.35
N GLY A 17 -22.26 39.32 -22.23
CA GLY A 17 -21.65 39.02 -20.95
C GLY A 17 -21.82 37.51 -20.69
N CYS A 18 -20.72 36.75 -20.75
CA CYS A 18 -20.67 35.47 -20.10
C CYS A 18 -20.96 35.69 -18.60
N VAL A 19 -22.21 35.50 -18.22
CA VAL A 19 -22.58 35.38 -16.82
C VAL A 19 -21.92 34.06 -16.35
N ALA A 20 -20.74 34.17 -15.76
CA ALA A 20 -20.20 33.07 -14.97
C ALA A 20 -21.26 32.74 -13.90
N GLN A 21 -21.97 31.64 -14.06
CA GLN A 21 -22.93 31.16 -13.08
C GLN A 21 -22.13 30.78 -11.83
N SER A 22 -22.01 31.72 -10.89
CA SER A 22 -21.54 31.42 -9.55
C SER A 22 -22.51 30.42 -8.94
N ALA A 23 -21.99 29.32 -8.39
CA ALA A 23 -22.82 28.39 -7.64
C ALA A 23 -23.61 29.16 -6.57
N SER A 24 -24.91 28.90 -6.43
CA SER A 24 -25.70 29.62 -5.46
C SER A 24 -25.16 29.31 -4.06
N PRO A 25 -24.99 30.30 -3.17
CA PRO A 25 -24.48 30.08 -1.81
C PRO A 25 -25.27 29.00 -1.05
N ASP A 26 -26.54 28.87 -1.35
CA ASP A 26 -27.45 27.88 -0.74
C ASP A 26 -27.12 26.44 -1.21
N LEU A 27 -26.82 26.25 -2.49
CA LEU A 27 -26.37 24.95 -3.01
C LEU A 27 -25.04 24.53 -2.39
N ASN A 28 -24.07 25.45 -2.32
CA ASN A 28 -22.76 25.15 -1.75
C ASN A 28 -22.88 24.72 -0.29
N LYS A 29 -23.71 25.40 0.50
CA LYS A 29 -23.98 25.03 1.89
C LYS A 29 -24.62 23.63 2.03
N LYS A 30 -25.53 23.29 1.13
CA LYS A 30 -26.14 21.93 1.11
C LYS A 30 -25.11 20.88 0.75
N ILE A 31 -24.27 21.10 -0.24
CA ILE A 31 -23.19 20.18 -0.65
C ILE A 31 -22.16 20.02 0.48
N GLU A 32 -21.68 21.12 1.05
CA GLU A 32 -20.75 21.09 2.17
C GLU A 32 -21.31 20.25 3.35
N ARG A 33 -22.57 20.45 3.70
CA ARG A 33 -23.23 19.70 4.77
C ARG A 33 -23.26 18.20 4.49
N GLN A 34 -23.55 17.79 3.25
CA GLN A 34 -23.55 16.37 2.86
C GLN A 34 -22.14 15.79 2.91
N VAL A 35 -21.14 16.51 2.39
CA VAL A 35 -19.75 16.09 2.40
C VAL A 35 -19.23 15.92 3.83
N ARG A 36 -19.46 16.91 4.71
CA ARG A 36 -19.08 16.83 6.12
C ARG A 36 -19.74 15.65 6.83
N SER A 37 -21.02 15.41 6.57
CA SER A 37 -21.77 14.32 7.20
C SER A 37 -21.25 12.96 6.74
N TYR A 38 -21.05 12.77 5.44
CA TYR A 38 -20.65 11.49 4.86
C TYR A 38 -19.20 11.11 5.21
N TYR A 39 -18.27 12.08 5.05
CA TYR A 39 -16.84 11.85 5.30
C TYR A 39 -16.41 12.11 6.74
N LYS A 40 -17.34 12.48 7.63
CA LYS A 40 -17.04 12.83 9.03
C LYS A 40 -15.98 13.94 9.14
N VAL A 41 -16.04 14.93 8.22
CA VAL A 41 -15.05 16.01 8.16
C VAL A 41 -15.14 16.88 9.42
N PRO A 42 -14.03 17.04 10.19
CA PRO A 42 -13.98 17.88 11.37
C PRO A 42 -14.29 19.35 11.09
N ALA A 43 -14.70 20.10 12.10
CA ALA A 43 -15.12 21.49 11.94
C ALA A 43 -13.98 22.42 11.49
N GLU A 44 -12.74 22.13 11.90
CA GLU A 44 -11.53 22.87 11.57
C GLU A 44 -11.04 22.67 10.14
N VAL A 45 -11.51 21.63 9.46
CA VAL A 45 -11.14 21.32 8.07
C VAL A 45 -12.03 22.11 7.11
N HIS A 46 -11.44 22.77 6.13
CA HIS A 46 -12.19 23.54 5.14
C HIS A 46 -12.75 22.63 4.04
N VAL A 47 -14.03 22.83 3.71
CA VAL A 47 -14.69 22.19 2.57
C VAL A 47 -15.01 23.28 1.55
N ILE A 48 -14.33 23.24 0.42
CA ILE A 48 -14.44 24.23 -0.65
C ILE A 48 -15.23 23.61 -1.79
N VAL A 49 -16.41 24.14 -2.08
CA VAL A 49 -17.26 23.68 -3.17
C VAL A 49 -16.96 24.47 -4.44
N GLY A 50 -16.51 23.77 -5.47
CA GLY A 50 -16.20 24.38 -6.77
C GLY A 50 -17.46 24.80 -7.54
N VAL A 51 -17.24 25.45 -8.67
CA VAL A 51 -18.33 25.90 -9.55
C VAL A 51 -18.81 24.71 -10.39
N PRO A 52 -20.13 24.40 -10.41
CA PRO A 52 -20.67 23.38 -11.28
C PRO A 52 -20.49 23.74 -12.76
N ALA A 53 -19.99 22.78 -13.55
CA ALA A 53 -19.86 22.90 -15.00
C ALA A 53 -20.62 21.77 -15.71
N PRO A 54 -21.18 21.97 -16.90
CA PRO A 54 -21.89 20.91 -17.61
C PRO A 54 -21.02 19.67 -17.77
N SER A 55 -21.55 18.51 -17.38
CA SER A 55 -20.85 17.24 -17.56
C SER A 55 -20.94 16.80 -19.03
N THR A 56 -19.79 16.46 -19.62
CA THR A 56 -19.72 15.90 -20.98
C THR A 56 -20.25 14.46 -21.03
N ASP A 57 -20.01 13.70 -19.98
CA ASP A 57 -20.37 12.27 -19.92
C ASP A 57 -21.80 12.04 -19.44
N PHE A 58 -22.39 13.03 -18.72
CA PHE A 58 -23.72 12.94 -18.10
C PHE A 58 -24.53 14.22 -18.35
N PRO A 59 -25.23 14.34 -19.47
CA PRO A 59 -25.91 15.58 -19.91
C PRO A 59 -26.91 16.17 -18.90
N ASN A 60 -27.53 15.33 -18.06
CA ASN A 60 -28.50 15.75 -17.03
C ASN A 60 -27.86 16.21 -15.73
N TYR A 61 -26.53 16.26 -15.67
CA TYR A 61 -25.75 16.64 -14.50
C TYR A 61 -24.73 17.72 -14.82
N ASP A 62 -24.38 18.49 -13.80
CA ASP A 62 -23.19 19.31 -13.79
C ASP A 62 -22.10 18.62 -12.95
N SER A 63 -20.87 18.64 -13.44
CA SER A 63 -19.71 18.17 -12.67
C SER A 63 -19.16 19.31 -11.82
N LEU A 64 -18.75 19.01 -10.60
CA LEU A 64 -18.05 19.93 -9.72
C LEU A 64 -16.99 19.20 -8.89
N ILE A 65 -15.97 19.92 -8.45
CA ILE A 65 -14.95 19.43 -7.54
C ILE A 65 -15.22 20.03 -6.16
N VAL A 66 -15.20 19.19 -5.14
CA VAL A 66 -15.19 19.61 -3.74
C VAL A 66 -13.82 19.31 -3.15
N THR A 67 -13.12 20.36 -2.70
CA THR A 67 -11.83 20.22 -2.04
C THR A 67 -12.03 20.17 -0.52
N VAL A 68 -11.54 19.10 0.10
CA VAL A 68 -11.42 18.97 1.55
C VAL A 68 -9.98 19.36 1.92
N ASP A 69 -9.82 20.48 2.61
CA ASP A 69 -8.51 21.08 2.91
C ASP A 69 -8.25 21.05 4.42
N GLY A 70 -7.39 20.13 4.85
CA GLY A 70 -6.92 20.00 6.23
C GLY A 70 -5.59 20.71 6.50
N GLY A 71 -5.16 21.63 5.62
CA GLY A 71 -3.88 22.35 5.72
C GLY A 71 -2.72 21.55 5.12
N GLU A 72 -2.25 20.53 5.79
CA GLU A 72 -1.15 19.67 5.30
C GLU A 72 -1.59 18.70 4.17
N ARG A 73 -2.87 18.32 4.17
CA ARG A 73 -3.45 17.39 3.18
C ARG A 73 -4.68 18.03 2.54
N LYS A 74 -4.67 18.07 1.21
CA LYS A 74 -5.81 18.48 0.39
C LYS A 74 -6.29 17.29 -0.43
N GLN A 75 -7.61 17.09 -0.48
CA GLN A 75 -8.24 16.06 -1.27
C GLN A 75 -9.34 16.65 -2.14
N ASP A 76 -9.22 16.45 -3.44
CA ASP A 76 -10.23 16.80 -4.42
C ASP A 76 -11.16 15.61 -4.70
N ILE A 77 -12.47 15.85 -4.59
CA ILE A 77 -13.49 14.84 -4.81
C ILE A 77 -14.42 15.32 -5.90
N THR A 78 -14.55 14.56 -6.97
CA THR A 78 -15.46 14.87 -8.07
C THR A 78 -16.87 14.41 -7.74
N PHE A 79 -17.83 15.33 -7.90
CA PHE A 79 -19.25 15.07 -7.76
C PHE A 79 -20.00 15.47 -9.03
N LEU A 80 -21.14 14.83 -9.24
CA LEU A 80 -22.16 15.25 -10.18
C LEU A 80 -23.36 15.79 -9.42
N VAL A 81 -23.84 16.96 -9.78
CA VAL A 81 -25.09 17.53 -9.23
C VAL A 81 -26.14 17.56 -10.33
N SER A 82 -27.35 17.07 -10.04
CA SER A 82 -28.46 17.08 -10.99
C SER A 82 -28.83 18.50 -11.42
N LYS A 83 -29.37 18.67 -12.64
CA LYS A 83 -29.76 20.00 -13.15
C LYS A 83 -30.82 20.67 -12.27
N ASP A 84 -31.72 19.89 -11.66
CA ASP A 84 -32.73 20.35 -10.71
C ASP A 84 -32.20 20.62 -9.30
N ARG A 85 -30.88 20.38 -9.06
CA ARG A 85 -30.18 20.57 -7.78
C ARG A 85 -30.72 19.70 -6.63
N SER A 86 -31.42 18.61 -6.94
CA SER A 86 -32.00 17.70 -5.94
C SER A 86 -31.07 16.57 -5.51
N SER A 87 -30.11 16.23 -6.35
CA SER A 87 -29.23 15.05 -6.15
C SER A 87 -27.76 15.38 -6.28
N LEU A 88 -26.96 14.80 -5.41
CA LEU A 88 -25.49 14.85 -5.45
C LEU A 88 -24.97 13.42 -5.54
N ILE A 89 -24.19 13.12 -6.58
CA ILE A 89 -23.61 11.81 -6.87
C ILE A 89 -22.11 11.91 -6.78
N ARG A 90 -21.46 11.04 -5.99
CA ARG A 90 -20.02 10.85 -6.06
C ARG A 90 -19.68 10.01 -7.26
N MET A 91 -18.72 10.47 -8.08
CA MET A 91 -18.25 9.72 -9.24
C MET A 91 -16.79 9.31 -9.05
N THR A 92 -16.50 8.04 -9.32
CA THR A 92 -15.15 7.53 -9.49
C THR A 92 -15.01 6.98 -10.90
N LYS A 93 -14.04 7.48 -11.65
CA LYS A 93 -13.76 7.01 -13.02
C LYS A 93 -12.55 6.08 -12.96
N PHE A 94 -12.74 4.84 -13.41
CA PHE A 94 -11.66 3.88 -13.57
C PHE A 94 -11.25 3.82 -15.04
N ASP A 95 -9.95 3.85 -15.29
CA ASP A 95 -9.38 3.62 -16.61
C ASP A 95 -9.18 2.10 -16.79
N LEU A 96 -10.12 1.47 -17.49
CA LEU A 96 -10.10 0.02 -17.71
C LEU A 96 -8.98 -0.44 -18.68
N SER A 97 -8.26 0.49 -19.32
CA SER A 97 -7.07 0.17 -20.10
C SER A 97 -5.82 -0.04 -19.22
N LYS A 98 -5.87 0.32 -17.96
CA LYS A 98 -4.78 0.17 -16.99
C LYS A 98 -5.07 -0.95 -16.03
N ASP A 99 -4.04 -1.72 -15.73
CA ASP A 99 -4.05 -2.68 -14.63
C ASP A 99 -3.67 -1.96 -13.32
N PRO A 100 -4.60 -1.81 -12.35
CA PRO A 100 -4.32 -1.12 -11.10
C PRO A 100 -3.30 -1.89 -10.24
N PHE A 101 -3.22 -3.19 -10.38
CA PHE A 101 -2.26 -4.03 -9.66
C PHE A 101 -0.85 -3.85 -10.20
N ALA A 102 -0.68 -3.79 -11.52
CA ALA A 102 0.60 -3.48 -12.14
C ALA A 102 1.10 -2.09 -11.74
N GLU A 103 0.21 -1.09 -11.65
CA GLU A 103 0.56 0.24 -11.15
C GLU A 103 1.06 0.19 -9.70
N THR A 104 0.42 -0.59 -8.84
CA THR A 104 0.82 -0.78 -7.45
C THR A 104 2.20 -1.43 -7.37
N MET A 105 2.42 -2.54 -8.10
CA MET A 105 3.71 -3.24 -8.12
C MET A 105 4.85 -2.36 -8.62
N SER A 106 4.59 -1.47 -9.58
CA SER A 106 5.62 -0.55 -10.11
C SER A 106 6.18 0.44 -9.07
N LYS A 107 5.49 0.61 -7.95
CA LYS A 107 5.89 1.48 -6.83
C LYS A 107 6.71 0.74 -5.77
N ILE A 108 6.84 -0.59 -5.87
CA ILE A 108 7.56 -1.45 -4.92
C ILE A 108 8.84 -1.94 -5.58
N ASP A 109 9.99 -1.51 -5.07
CA ASP A 109 11.28 -2.01 -5.52
C ASP A 109 11.64 -3.31 -4.78
N VAL A 110 11.73 -4.41 -5.50
CA VAL A 110 12.15 -5.72 -5.00
C VAL A 110 13.59 -6.08 -5.37
N SER A 111 14.29 -5.19 -6.08
CA SER A 111 15.67 -5.43 -6.49
C SER A 111 16.61 -5.59 -5.30
N GLY A 112 17.53 -6.52 -5.38
CA GLY A 112 18.51 -6.78 -4.33
C GLY A 112 17.95 -7.38 -3.03
N ARG A 113 16.65 -7.62 -2.94
CA ARG A 113 16.05 -8.28 -1.76
C ARG A 113 16.25 -9.80 -1.80
N PRO A 114 16.43 -10.43 -0.64
CA PRO A 114 16.43 -11.90 -0.56
C PRO A 114 15.10 -12.47 -1.05
N THR A 115 15.19 -13.56 -1.83
CA THR A 115 14.01 -14.21 -2.38
C THR A 115 13.94 -15.66 -1.98
N ARG A 116 12.72 -16.17 -1.77
CA ARG A 116 12.38 -17.61 -1.69
C ARG A 116 11.50 -18.02 -2.85
N GLY A 117 11.45 -19.33 -3.12
CA GLY A 117 10.77 -19.86 -4.29
C GLY A 117 11.61 -19.73 -5.55
N ILE A 118 10.95 -19.70 -6.70
CA ILE A 118 11.66 -19.54 -7.97
C ILE A 118 12.11 -18.09 -8.16
N LYS A 119 13.34 -17.89 -8.65
CA LYS A 119 13.83 -16.55 -8.98
C LYS A 119 13.15 -16.03 -10.25
N ALA A 120 12.76 -14.76 -10.26
CA ALA A 120 12.20 -14.07 -11.41
C ALA A 120 10.90 -14.71 -11.97
N SER A 121 9.98 -15.12 -11.08
CA SER A 121 8.64 -15.53 -11.50
C SER A 121 7.82 -14.36 -12.06
N LYS A 122 6.81 -14.70 -12.89
CA LYS A 122 5.75 -13.75 -13.26
C LYS A 122 4.79 -13.46 -12.11
N VAL A 123 4.80 -14.28 -11.05
CA VAL A 123 4.02 -14.07 -9.84
C VAL A 123 4.96 -13.80 -8.67
N VAL A 124 4.86 -12.59 -8.13
CA VAL A 124 5.69 -12.12 -7.01
C VAL A 124 4.79 -11.81 -5.83
N VAL A 125 5.14 -12.37 -4.69
CA VAL A 125 4.56 -12.06 -3.38
C VAL A 125 5.53 -11.17 -2.63
N VAL A 126 5.13 -9.95 -2.35
CA VAL A 126 5.88 -9.04 -1.47
C VAL A 126 5.17 -8.99 -0.13
N ASN A 127 5.86 -9.33 0.94
CA ASN A 127 5.37 -9.20 2.32
C ASN A 127 6.07 -8.03 3.01
N PHE A 128 5.34 -7.00 3.38
CA PHE A 128 5.81 -5.98 4.30
C PHE A 128 5.69 -6.52 5.71
N ASP A 129 6.84 -6.72 6.33
CA ASP A 129 7.04 -7.53 7.52
C ASP A 129 7.64 -6.74 8.67
N ASP A 130 7.35 -7.20 9.88
CA ASP A 130 7.91 -6.72 11.15
C ASP A 130 8.30 -7.94 11.99
N PHE A 131 9.59 -8.09 12.28
CA PHE A 131 10.14 -9.25 12.98
C PHE A 131 9.64 -9.41 14.42
N GLU A 132 9.13 -8.34 15.04
CA GLU A 132 8.56 -8.38 16.38
C GLU A 132 7.05 -8.61 16.38
N CYS A 133 6.38 -8.37 15.26
CA CYS A 133 4.92 -8.47 15.15
C CYS A 133 4.44 -9.93 15.25
N PRO A 134 3.54 -10.28 16.20
CA PRO A 134 3.03 -11.65 16.34
C PRO A 134 2.16 -12.09 15.17
N PHE A 135 1.52 -11.14 14.48
CA PHE A 135 0.75 -11.45 13.26
C PHE A 135 1.68 -11.75 12.08
N CYS A 136 2.86 -11.11 12.00
CA CYS A 136 3.89 -11.45 11.02
C CYS A 136 4.45 -12.86 11.26
N SER A 137 4.72 -13.22 12.51
CA SER A 137 5.10 -14.59 12.88
C SER A 137 4.05 -15.61 12.39
N ARG A 138 2.76 -15.35 12.61
CA ARG A 138 1.67 -16.21 12.12
C ARG A 138 1.63 -16.28 10.61
N MET A 139 1.78 -15.15 9.90
CA MET A 139 1.82 -15.13 8.45
C MET A 139 3.01 -15.90 7.90
N HIS A 140 4.18 -15.75 8.51
CA HIS A 140 5.38 -16.49 8.14
C HIS A 140 5.17 -18.00 8.26
N GLN A 141 4.53 -18.45 9.34
CA GLN A 141 4.16 -19.87 9.54
C GLN A 141 3.12 -20.37 8.52
N ASN A 142 2.24 -19.50 8.02
CA ASN A 142 1.28 -19.83 6.95
C ASN A 142 1.97 -19.88 5.58
N LEU A 143 2.90 -18.96 5.30
CA LEU A 143 3.66 -18.93 4.04
C LEU A 143 4.69 -20.06 3.97
N PHE A 144 5.31 -20.41 5.09
CA PHE A 144 6.42 -21.35 5.14
C PHE A 144 6.20 -22.39 6.26
N PRO A 145 6.33 -23.68 5.99
CA PRO A 145 6.74 -24.31 4.73
C PRO A 145 5.58 -24.63 3.77
N GLU A 146 4.31 -24.46 4.17
CA GLU A 146 3.15 -25.02 3.44
C GLU A 146 2.96 -24.36 2.06
N ILE A 147 2.77 -23.05 2.01
CA ILE A 147 2.58 -22.33 0.74
C ILE A 147 3.84 -22.39 -0.12
N LEU A 148 5.03 -22.23 0.46
CA LEU A 148 6.28 -22.37 -0.28
C LEU A 148 6.42 -23.76 -0.92
N LYS A 149 6.00 -24.84 -0.23
CA LYS A 149 6.04 -26.21 -0.76
C LYS A 149 5.10 -26.38 -1.96
N GLU A 150 3.94 -25.74 -1.94
CA GLU A 150 2.95 -25.85 -3.00
C GLU A 150 3.25 -24.96 -4.22
N TYR A 151 3.81 -23.75 -3.99
CA TYR A 151 3.94 -22.70 -4.98
C TYR A 151 5.39 -22.29 -5.28
N GLY A 152 6.35 -22.80 -4.54
CA GLY A 152 7.74 -22.32 -4.61
C GLY A 152 8.46 -22.59 -5.93
N ASP A 153 7.93 -23.45 -6.79
CA ASP A 153 8.43 -23.72 -8.13
C ASP A 153 7.88 -22.77 -9.19
N ARG A 154 6.97 -21.85 -8.81
CA ARG A 154 6.28 -20.94 -9.73
C ARG A 154 6.04 -19.55 -9.20
N VAL A 155 6.33 -19.26 -7.93
CA VAL A 155 6.14 -17.96 -7.27
C VAL A 155 7.45 -17.51 -6.65
N THR A 156 7.72 -16.20 -6.71
CA THR A 156 8.82 -15.56 -5.98
C THR A 156 8.27 -14.88 -4.74
N PHE A 157 8.85 -15.19 -3.57
CA PHE A 157 8.51 -14.54 -2.31
C PHE A 157 9.62 -13.55 -1.93
N VAL A 158 9.24 -12.35 -1.52
CA VAL A 158 10.14 -11.26 -1.13
C VAL A 158 9.64 -10.64 0.16
N TYR A 159 10.52 -10.42 1.13
CA TYR A 159 10.22 -9.65 2.32
C TYR A 159 10.75 -8.22 2.21
N LYS A 160 9.92 -7.27 2.66
CA LYS A 160 10.22 -5.85 2.78
C LYS A 160 10.04 -5.42 4.23
N ASP A 161 10.88 -4.52 4.69
CA ASP A 161 10.88 -4.07 6.08
C ASP A 161 9.80 -3.02 6.33
N TYR A 162 8.96 -3.23 7.34
CA TYR A 162 8.00 -2.24 7.85
C TYR A 162 7.85 -2.36 9.37
N PRO A 163 8.93 -2.08 10.14
CA PRO A 163 8.89 -2.16 11.59
C PRO A 163 7.99 -1.08 12.19
N LEU A 164 7.10 -1.47 13.10
CA LEU A 164 6.20 -0.58 13.83
C LEU A 164 6.86 -0.15 15.17
N ALA A 165 7.94 0.61 15.08
CA ALA A 165 8.84 0.93 16.21
C ALA A 165 8.14 1.56 17.42
N GLU A 166 6.97 2.18 17.25
CA GLU A 166 6.20 2.76 18.35
C GLU A 166 5.63 1.71 19.31
N ILE A 167 5.35 0.49 18.81
CA ILE A 167 4.79 -0.62 19.58
C ILE A 167 5.70 -1.85 19.62
N HIS A 168 6.69 -1.92 18.76
CA HIS A 168 7.64 -3.02 18.59
C HIS A 168 9.06 -2.49 18.75
N PRO A 169 9.60 -2.41 20.00
CA PRO A 169 10.81 -1.66 20.31
C PRO A 169 12.10 -2.25 19.74
N TRP A 170 12.16 -3.53 19.36
CA TRP A 170 13.33 -4.12 18.74
C TRP A 170 13.18 -4.42 17.24
N ALA A 171 12.01 -4.16 16.65
CA ALA A 171 11.73 -4.50 15.25
C ALA A 171 12.68 -3.83 14.26
N THR A 172 12.99 -2.53 14.46
CA THR A 172 13.92 -1.80 13.58
C THR A 172 15.32 -2.38 13.64
N HIS A 173 15.82 -2.71 14.83
CA HIS A 173 17.14 -3.32 15.00
C HIS A 173 17.21 -4.68 14.29
N ALA A 174 16.19 -5.53 14.47
CA ALA A 174 16.12 -6.82 13.79
C ALA A 174 16.07 -6.69 12.26
N ALA A 175 15.36 -5.68 11.74
CA ALA A 175 15.32 -5.41 10.30
C ALA A 175 16.68 -4.99 9.74
N VAL A 176 17.43 -4.15 10.47
CA VAL A 176 18.81 -3.76 10.10
C VAL A 176 19.72 -4.98 10.11
N ASP A 177 19.67 -5.79 11.17
CA ASP A 177 20.47 -7.01 11.32
C ASP A 177 20.20 -8.00 10.18
N ALA A 178 18.91 -8.23 9.86
CA ALA A 178 18.51 -9.05 8.72
C ALA A 178 19.07 -8.52 7.38
N ASN A 179 19.04 -7.19 7.18
CA ASN A 179 19.61 -6.56 6.00
C ASN A 179 21.14 -6.70 5.94
N CYS A 180 21.83 -6.70 7.08
CA CYS A 180 23.26 -6.99 7.15
C CYS A 180 23.58 -8.41 6.67
N LEU A 181 22.77 -9.40 7.02
CA LEU A 181 22.88 -10.76 6.50
C LEU A 181 22.56 -10.81 5.00
N ALA A 182 21.45 -10.18 4.59
CA ALA A 182 20.99 -10.14 3.19
C ALA A 182 22.05 -9.61 2.24
N SER A 183 22.84 -8.63 2.68
CA SER A 183 23.91 -8.03 1.88
C SER A 183 25.02 -9.01 1.49
N GLN A 184 25.12 -10.17 2.18
CA GLN A 184 26.14 -11.18 1.96
C GLN A 184 25.57 -12.55 1.60
N SER A 185 24.42 -12.93 2.18
CA SER A 185 23.81 -14.25 1.98
C SER A 185 22.29 -14.19 2.13
N SER A 186 21.59 -14.52 1.04
CA SER A 186 20.12 -14.67 1.06
C SER A 186 19.70 -15.80 2.02
N ASP A 187 20.47 -16.89 2.08
CA ASP A 187 20.13 -18.03 2.93
C ASP A 187 20.29 -17.68 4.42
N ALA A 188 21.34 -16.90 4.77
CA ALA A 188 21.52 -16.41 6.13
C ALA A 188 20.36 -15.49 6.57
N TYR A 189 19.88 -14.62 5.67
CA TYR A 189 18.72 -13.78 5.91
C TYR A 189 17.46 -14.64 6.20
N TRP A 190 17.20 -15.64 5.36
CA TRP A 190 16.01 -16.47 5.51
C TRP A 190 16.08 -17.37 6.76
N ASP A 191 17.24 -17.91 7.09
CA ASP A 191 17.40 -18.67 8.34
C ASP A 191 17.21 -17.77 9.58
N PHE A 192 17.65 -16.50 9.51
CA PHE A 192 17.35 -15.51 10.54
C PHE A 192 15.86 -15.24 10.63
N ALA A 193 15.19 -14.99 9.49
CA ALA A 193 13.76 -14.71 9.45
C ALA A 193 12.93 -15.88 9.99
N ASP A 194 13.25 -17.12 9.58
CA ASP A 194 12.58 -18.33 10.07
C ASP A 194 12.75 -18.48 11.60
N TYR A 195 13.97 -18.28 12.08
CA TYR A 195 14.25 -18.42 13.52
C TYR A 195 13.52 -17.38 14.34
N ILE A 196 13.62 -16.10 13.96
CA ILE A 196 13.05 -15.04 14.78
C ILE A 196 11.53 -15.09 14.80
N HIS A 197 10.87 -15.38 13.67
CA HIS A 197 9.41 -15.54 13.63
C HIS A 197 8.92 -16.75 14.43
N ALA A 198 9.71 -17.80 14.53
CA ALA A 198 9.37 -18.96 15.36
C ALA A 198 9.64 -18.71 16.88
N ASN A 199 10.57 -17.81 17.20
CA ASN A 199 11.13 -17.69 18.56
C ASN A 199 11.13 -16.25 19.10
N GLN A 200 10.19 -15.37 18.68
CA GLN A 200 10.09 -13.99 19.19
C GLN A 200 10.14 -13.90 20.72
N HIS A 201 9.59 -14.92 21.40
CA HIS A 201 9.57 -15.00 22.86
C HIS A 201 10.96 -15.02 23.49
N GLU A 202 12.00 -15.54 22.84
CA GLU A 202 13.37 -15.57 23.37
C GLU A 202 13.92 -14.16 23.53
N VAL A 203 13.70 -13.28 22.52
CA VAL A 203 14.09 -11.86 22.61
C VAL A 203 13.20 -11.13 23.62
N ASN A 204 11.89 -11.39 23.61
CA ASN A 204 10.94 -10.72 24.49
C ASN A 204 11.16 -11.03 25.97
N ASN A 205 11.68 -12.21 26.30
CA ASN A 205 11.97 -12.64 27.68
C ASN A 205 13.23 -11.97 28.27
N GLU A 206 14.06 -11.34 27.43
CA GLU A 206 15.20 -10.57 27.93
C GLU A 206 14.74 -9.37 28.76
N LYS A 207 15.39 -9.17 29.91
CA LYS A 207 14.95 -8.26 30.99
C LYS A 207 15.09 -6.78 30.63
N THR A 208 16.01 -6.44 29.76
CA THR A 208 16.31 -5.05 29.38
C THR A 208 16.30 -4.86 27.85
N SER A 209 16.03 -3.65 27.39
CA SER A 209 16.13 -3.34 25.97
C SER A 209 17.53 -3.65 25.41
N GLY A 210 18.59 -3.30 26.13
CA GLY A 210 19.95 -3.62 25.70
C GLY A 210 20.21 -5.13 25.55
N ALA A 211 19.71 -5.96 26.50
CA ALA A 211 19.83 -7.41 26.38
C ALA A 211 19.06 -8.00 25.19
N ARG A 212 17.92 -7.41 24.84
CA ARG A 212 17.16 -7.79 23.63
C ARG A 212 17.96 -7.54 22.35
N LEU A 213 18.58 -6.36 22.24
CA LEU A 213 19.41 -6.02 21.09
C LEU A 213 20.65 -6.91 21.01
N GLU A 214 21.31 -7.17 22.14
CA GLU A 214 22.44 -8.12 22.18
C GLU A 214 22.06 -9.55 21.78
N ALA A 215 20.84 -9.99 22.12
CA ALA A 215 20.35 -11.31 21.71
C ALA A 215 20.13 -11.36 20.18
N LEU A 216 19.62 -10.29 19.57
CA LEU A 216 19.49 -10.16 18.12
C LEU A 216 20.86 -10.16 17.45
N ASP A 217 21.82 -9.35 17.91
CA ASP A 217 23.18 -9.31 17.38
C ASP A 217 23.84 -10.71 17.41
N LYS A 218 23.69 -11.44 18.54
CA LYS A 218 24.21 -12.81 18.68
C LYS A 218 23.56 -13.77 17.70
N LEU A 219 22.25 -13.70 17.54
CA LEU A 219 21.52 -14.53 16.57
C LEU A 219 21.99 -14.22 15.14
N THR A 220 22.12 -12.95 14.79
CA THR A 220 22.61 -12.49 13.50
C THR A 220 24.01 -13.00 13.21
N MET A 221 24.91 -12.89 14.18
CA MET A 221 26.27 -13.43 14.06
C MET A 221 26.29 -14.96 13.91
N LEU A 222 25.41 -15.68 14.62
CA LEU A 222 25.30 -17.14 14.51
C LEU A 222 24.84 -17.55 13.10
N GLN A 223 23.81 -16.89 12.56
CA GLN A 223 23.35 -17.18 11.20
C GLN A 223 24.41 -16.82 10.15
N GLY A 224 25.12 -15.71 10.34
CA GLY A 224 26.23 -15.34 9.48
C GLY A 224 27.35 -16.40 9.46
N GLN A 225 27.74 -16.90 10.61
CA GLN A 225 28.76 -17.97 10.74
C GLN A 225 28.31 -19.27 10.07
N LYS A 226 27.04 -19.65 10.26
CA LYS A 226 26.45 -20.85 9.64
C LYS A 226 26.53 -20.82 8.11
N HIS A 227 26.39 -19.63 7.51
CA HIS A 227 26.42 -19.43 6.08
C HIS A 227 27.74 -18.89 5.52
N ASN A 228 28.83 -18.96 6.31
CA ASN A 228 30.19 -18.56 5.93
C ASN A 228 30.29 -17.12 5.39
N VAL A 229 29.50 -16.18 5.93
CA VAL A 229 29.63 -14.76 5.57
C VAL A 229 30.91 -14.16 6.14
N ASP A 230 31.35 -13.03 5.58
CA ASP A 230 32.46 -12.25 6.12
C ASP A 230 32.07 -11.67 7.50
N VAL A 231 32.57 -12.30 8.55
CA VAL A 231 32.24 -11.98 9.95
C VAL A 231 32.63 -10.54 10.30
N VAL A 232 33.74 -10.02 9.76
CA VAL A 232 34.20 -8.65 10.04
C VAL A 232 33.26 -7.63 9.42
N LYS A 233 32.83 -7.85 8.18
CA LYS A 233 31.84 -7.01 7.53
C LYS A 233 30.49 -7.07 8.22
N LEU A 234 30.04 -8.28 8.61
CA LEU A 234 28.79 -8.46 9.32
C LEU A 234 28.79 -7.70 10.64
N GLN A 235 29.84 -7.85 11.45
CA GLN A 235 29.98 -7.17 12.73
C GLN A 235 30.02 -5.64 12.57
N SER A 236 30.69 -5.15 11.53
CA SER A 236 30.72 -3.71 11.22
C SER A 236 29.35 -3.17 10.82
N CYS A 237 28.58 -3.94 10.05
CA CYS A 237 27.22 -3.60 9.62
C CYS A 237 26.27 -3.56 10.85
N ILE A 238 26.26 -4.61 11.67
CA ILE A 238 25.46 -4.67 12.90
C ILE A 238 25.77 -3.47 13.80
N LYS A 239 27.06 -3.18 14.04
CA LYS A 239 27.47 -2.05 14.88
C LYS A 239 27.06 -0.69 14.31
N ALA A 240 27.00 -0.54 12.99
CA ALA A 240 26.63 0.73 12.34
C ALA A 240 25.14 1.04 12.49
N GLN A 241 24.28 0.05 12.57
CA GLN A 241 22.81 0.18 12.65
C GLN A 241 22.26 1.21 11.65
N ASP A 242 22.69 1.09 10.38
CA ASP A 242 22.20 1.98 9.32
C ASP A 242 20.78 1.62 8.91
N GLU A 243 19.82 2.44 9.31
CA GLU A 243 18.40 2.29 9.04
C GLU A 243 17.97 2.77 7.63
N SER A 244 18.87 3.22 6.79
CA SER A 244 18.53 3.87 5.50
C SER A 244 17.69 2.97 4.60
N ALA A 245 18.04 1.67 4.49
CA ALA A 245 17.30 0.68 3.72
C ALA A 245 15.91 0.42 4.31
N VAL A 246 15.80 0.32 5.63
CA VAL A 246 14.53 0.14 6.35
C VAL A 246 13.62 1.33 6.11
N LYS A 247 14.12 2.56 6.28
CA LYS A 247 13.36 3.80 6.03
C LYS A 247 12.90 3.92 4.57
N THR A 248 13.71 3.47 3.63
CA THR A 248 13.33 3.44 2.20
C THR A 248 12.17 2.46 1.99
N SER A 249 12.26 1.26 2.55
CA SER A 249 11.19 0.26 2.49
C SER A 249 9.88 0.77 3.11
N MET A 250 9.94 1.43 4.27
CA MET A 250 8.78 2.04 4.91
C MET A 250 8.10 3.11 4.04
N LYS A 251 8.89 3.99 3.41
CA LYS A 251 8.34 5.00 2.48
C LYS A 251 7.67 4.38 1.25
N GLU A 252 8.17 3.27 0.75
CA GLU A 252 7.52 2.53 -0.33
C GLU A 252 6.20 1.92 0.14
N ALA A 253 6.20 1.31 1.33
CA ALA A 253 5.01 0.76 1.96
C ALA A 253 3.90 1.82 2.11
N GLU A 254 4.23 2.99 2.64
CA GLU A 254 3.31 4.11 2.79
C GLU A 254 2.71 4.56 1.44
N ARG A 255 3.52 4.62 0.38
CA ARG A 255 3.06 4.98 -0.98
C ARG A 255 2.06 4.00 -1.58
N VAL A 256 2.09 2.74 -1.16
CA VAL A 256 1.15 1.71 -1.60
C VAL A 256 0.06 1.41 -0.56
N GLY A 257 -0.05 2.26 0.46
CA GLY A 257 -1.12 2.22 1.45
C GLY A 257 -0.98 1.10 2.50
N VAL A 258 0.26 0.71 2.86
CA VAL A 258 0.51 -0.17 4.01
C VAL A 258 0.33 0.66 5.29
N GLU A 259 -0.54 0.21 6.18
CA GLU A 259 -0.84 0.87 7.46
C GLU A 259 -0.56 -0.05 8.66
N ALA A 260 -0.38 -1.35 8.42
CA ALA A 260 -0.14 -2.35 9.43
C ALA A 260 0.66 -3.53 8.86
N THR A 261 1.15 -4.41 9.75
CA THR A 261 1.87 -5.63 9.38
C THR A 261 1.18 -6.89 9.91
N PRO A 262 1.26 -8.00 9.18
CA PRO A 262 1.79 -8.12 7.83
C PRO A 262 0.85 -7.52 6.78
N THR A 263 1.39 -6.99 5.68
CA THR A 263 0.61 -6.65 4.47
C THR A 263 1.30 -7.28 3.28
N LEU A 264 0.57 -8.10 2.52
CA LEU A 264 1.07 -8.76 1.33
C LEU A 264 0.59 -8.06 0.07
N PHE A 265 1.42 -8.12 -0.97
CA PHE A 265 1.03 -7.80 -2.35
C PHE A 265 1.33 -9.00 -3.23
N ILE A 266 0.30 -9.58 -3.84
CA ILE A 266 0.44 -10.67 -4.83
C ILE A 266 0.24 -10.05 -6.21
N ASN A 267 1.33 -9.81 -6.95
CA ASN A 267 1.32 -9.03 -8.19
C ASN A 267 0.57 -7.69 -8.08
N GLY A 268 0.56 -7.07 -6.89
CA GLY A 268 -0.11 -5.79 -6.61
C GLY A 268 -1.50 -5.89 -6.00
N GLU A 269 -2.12 -7.07 -5.99
CA GLU A 269 -3.33 -7.32 -5.18
C GLU A 269 -2.96 -7.30 -3.70
N LYS A 270 -3.49 -6.33 -2.97
CA LYS A 270 -3.19 -6.12 -1.54
C LYS A 270 -3.99 -7.07 -0.66
N ILE A 271 -3.33 -7.68 0.31
CA ILE A 271 -3.93 -8.53 1.35
C ILE A 271 -3.44 -8.04 2.70
N ASP A 272 -4.36 -7.58 3.54
CA ASP A 272 -4.04 -7.03 4.86
C ASP A 272 -4.15 -8.09 5.95
N GLY A 273 -3.16 -8.12 6.83
CA GLY A 273 -3.14 -8.97 8.01
C GLY A 273 -2.75 -10.44 7.75
N ALA A 274 -2.71 -11.22 8.83
CA ALA A 274 -2.41 -12.65 8.76
C ALA A 274 -3.67 -13.45 8.39
N VAL A 275 -3.86 -13.66 7.09
CA VAL A 275 -5.01 -14.39 6.53
C VAL A 275 -4.81 -15.92 6.58
N PRO A 276 -5.91 -16.69 6.59
CA PRO A 276 -5.83 -18.16 6.52
C PRO A 276 -5.15 -18.67 5.24
N VAL A 277 -4.49 -19.83 5.33
CA VAL A 277 -3.81 -20.47 4.19
C VAL A 277 -4.73 -20.66 2.98
N GLY A 278 -6.01 -20.98 3.17
CA GLY A 278 -6.98 -21.12 2.08
C GLY A 278 -7.22 -19.82 1.31
N GLU A 279 -7.16 -18.67 1.96
CA GLU A 279 -7.28 -17.36 1.32
C GLU A 279 -6.01 -17.01 0.52
N LEU A 280 -4.84 -17.31 1.07
CA LEU A 280 -3.56 -17.20 0.35
C LEU A 280 -3.54 -18.05 -0.92
N ARG A 281 -3.99 -19.32 -0.82
CA ARG A 281 -4.11 -20.21 -1.99
C ARG A 281 -5.02 -19.60 -3.05
N ALA A 282 -6.20 -19.11 -2.66
CA ALA A 282 -7.14 -18.52 -3.60
C ALA A 282 -6.57 -17.31 -4.33
N ALA A 283 -5.81 -16.45 -3.63
CA ALA A 283 -5.16 -15.28 -4.22
C ALA A 283 -4.00 -15.68 -5.14
N LEU A 284 -3.16 -16.63 -4.73
CA LEU A 284 -2.06 -17.16 -5.55
C LEU A 284 -2.57 -17.86 -6.81
N ASP A 285 -3.65 -18.62 -6.71
CA ASP A 285 -4.27 -19.29 -7.86
C ASP A 285 -4.83 -18.29 -8.87
N ARG A 286 -5.42 -17.18 -8.41
CA ARG A 286 -5.83 -16.08 -9.29
C ARG A 286 -4.63 -15.49 -10.02
N ALA A 287 -3.60 -15.09 -9.27
CA ALA A 287 -2.39 -14.50 -9.84
C ALA A 287 -1.68 -15.42 -10.84
N LEU A 288 -1.64 -16.74 -10.58
CA LEU A 288 -1.09 -17.73 -11.53
C LEU A 288 -1.93 -17.80 -12.81
N LYS A 289 -3.26 -17.83 -12.69
CA LYS A 289 -4.17 -17.85 -13.86
C LYS A 289 -4.00 -16.60 -14.70
N ASP A 290 -3.94 -15.42 -14.07
CA ASP A 290 -3.76 -14.14 -14.75
C ASP A 290 -2.39 -14.06 -15.46
N ALA A 291 -1.36 -14.71 -14.88
CA ALA A 291 -0.03 -14.84 -15.47
C ALA A 291 0.08 -15.96 -16.53
N ASN A 292 -1.00 -16.68 -16.82
CA ASN A 292 -1.03 -17.89 -17.67
C ASN A 292 -0.04 -18.98 -17.21
N LEU A 293 0.05 -19.19 -15.88
CA LEU A 293 0.86 -20.23 -15.26
C LEU A 293 -0.03 -21.35 -14.70
N PRO A 294 0.49 -22.58 -14.62
CA PRO A 294 -0.28 -23.70 -14.07
C PRO A 294 -0.51 -23.52 -12.57
N VAL A 295 -1.75 -23.74 -12.13
CA VAL A 295 -2.14 -23.76 -10.73
C VAL A 295 -1.82 -25.12 -10.11
N PRO A 296 -1.32 -25.20 -8.85
CA PRO A 296 -1.12 -26.46 -8.15
C PRO A 296 -2.43 -27.26 -8.03
N ASN A 297 -2.34 -28.59 -8.14
CA ASN A 297 -3.46 -29.44 -7.78
C ASN A 297 -3.59 -29.47 -6.25
N HIS A 298 -4.55 -28.75 -5.72
CA HIS A 298 -4.88 -28.87 -4.29
C HIS A 298 -5.60 -30.19 -4.10
N VAL A 299 -4.91 -31.20 -3.56
CA VAL A 299 -5.59 -32.36 -3.02
C VAL A 299 -6.49 -31.81 -1.91
N ALA A 300 -7.81 -31.94 -2.08
CA ALA A 300 -8.79 -31.39 -1.15
C ALA A 300 -8.38 -31.80 0.27
N ALA A 301 -7.90 -30.84 1.05
CA ALA A 301 -7.81 -31.03 2.48
C ALA A 301 -9.23 -31.29 2.94
N ALA A 302 -9.48 -32.55 3.36
CA ALA A 302 -10.78 -33.00 3.82
C ALA A 302 -11.29 -31.92 4.79
N ALA A 303 -12.44 -31.35 4.47
CA ALA A 303 -13.09 -30.34 5.29
C ALA A 303 -13.18 -30.91 6.71
N ALA A 304 -12.37 -30.36 7.62
CA ALA A 304 -12.58 -30.57 9.03
C ALA A 304 -13.92 -29.88 9.34
N ALA A 305 -14.96 -30.68 9.41
CA ALA A 305 -16.27 -30.26 9.81
C ALA A 305 -16.15 -29.56 11.17
N PRO A 306 -16.83 -28.42 11.39
CA PRO A 306 -16.85 -27.80 12.70
C PRO A 306 -17.48 -28.81 13.65
N ALA A 307 -16.72 -29.23 14.67
CA ALA A 307 -17.23 -30.05 15.75
C ALA A 307 -18.35 -29.28 16.43
N SER A 308 -19.57 -29.69 16.24
CA SER A 308 -20.72 -29.28 17.02
C SER A 308 -20.48 -29.65 18.47
N LYS A 309 -20.35 -28.62 19.35
CA LYS A 309 -20.89 -28.65 20.71
C LYS A 309 -21.09 -27.22 21.20
#